data_eb9154cbc7c3b3adf0ae03f8b3ed0819
#
_entry.id   eb9154cbc7c3b3adf0ae03f8b3ed0819
#
_cell.length_a   1.000
_cell.length_b   1.000
_cell.length_c   1.000
_cell.angle_alpha   90.00
_cell.angle_beta   90.00
_cell.angle_gamma   90.00
#
_symmetry.space_group_name_H-M   'P 1'
#
loop_
_entity.id
_entity.type
_entity.pdbx_description
1 polymer ?
#
loop_
_entity_poly.entity_id
_entity_poly.type
_entity_poly.pdbx_seq_one_letter_code
_entity_poly.pdbx_strand_id
1 'polypeptide(L)'
;MNRRNKALWAVAALLALNIALVGAQLAGAALPKGIAAYFLGPKMVRAEVVVMEGGALHDYRLDRGMIRAKAPGSLTLREKDGTLVTLPIAPDATITFNDNRSGSFAQLHRGMQVLVIREGENPAIEVRANGR
;
A
#
# COMPACT_ATOMS: atom_id res chain seq x y z
N MET A 1 30.66 35.94 -27.90
CA MET A 1 29.74 34.79 -28.10
C MET A 1 28.53 35.29 -28.89
N ASN A 2 28.31 34.74 -30.07
CA ASN A 2 27.30 35.20 -31.01
C ASN A 2 25.90 34.87 -30.45
N ARG A 3 24.86 35.71 -30.73
CA ARG A 3 23.48 35.52 -30.27
C ARG A 3 22.92 34.12 -30.59
N ARG A 4 23.30 33.54 -31.72
CA ARG A 4 22.95 32.14 -32.11
C ARG A 4 23.49 31.10 -31.15
N ASN A 5 24.70 31.28 -30.63
CA ASN A 5 25.31 30.32 -29.72
C ASN A 5 24.63 30.38 -28.33
N LYS A 6 24.20 31.57 -27.88
CA LYS A 6 23.46 31.71 -26.62
C LYS A 6 22.11 30.99 -26.63
N ALA A 7 21.40 31.08 -27.79
CA ALA A 7 20.12 30.38 -27.97
C ALA A 7 20.31 28.85 -27.97
N LEU A 8 21.35 28.36 -28.64
CA LEU A 8 21.67 26.92 -28.65
C LEU A 8 22.04 26.37 -27.26
N TRP A 9 22.79 27.13 -26.47
CA TRP A 9 23.12 26.74 -25.09
C TRP A 9 21.89 26.77 -24.16
N ALA A 10 20.97 27.73 -24.34
CA ALA A 10 19.73 27.80 -23.59
C ALA A 10 18.83 26.61 -23.89
N VAL A 11 18.70 26.22 -25.18
CA VAL A 11 17.93 25.04 -25.59
C VAL A 11 18.54 23.73 -25.04
N ALA A 12 19.88 23.60 -25.11
CA ALA A 12 20.59 22.44 -24.56
C ALA A 12 20.41 22.33 -23.04
N ALA A 13 20.47 23.44 -22.30
CA ALA A 13 20.24 23.46 -20.86
C ALA A 13 18.80 23.09 -20.49
N LEU A 14 17.80 23.56 -21.26
CA LEU A 14 16.39 23.20 -21.07
C LEU A 14 16.14 21.71 -21.34
N LEU A 15 16.76 21.16 -22.40
CA LEU A 15 16.69 19.73 -22.71
C LEU A 15 17.30 18.87 -21.61
N ALA A 16 18.48 19.26 -21.11
CA ALA A 16 19.15 18.56 -20.02
C ALA A 16 18.33 18.59 -18.73
N LEU A 17 17.70 19.72 -18.43
CA LEU A 17 16.82 19.86 -17.26
C LEU A 17 15.58 18.96 -17.38
N ASN A 18 14.95 18.90 -18.56
CA ASN A 18 13.80 18.02 -18.78
C ASN A 18 14.18 16.53 -18.71
N ILE A 19 15.33 16.14 -19.25
CA ILE A 19 15.82 14.76 -19.14
C ILE A 19 16.13 14.40 -17.67
N ALA A 20 16.66 15.31 -16.88
CA ALA A 20 16.90 15.10 -15.47
C ALA A 20 15.58 14.96 -14.67
N LEU A 21 14.56 15.77 -14.99
CA LEU A 21 13.25 15.66 -14.36
C LEU A 21 12.50 14.35 -14.73
N VAL A 22 12.56 13.95 -16.00
CA VAL A 22 11.98 12.65 -16.44
C VAL A 22 12.77 11.49 -15.88
N GLY A 23 14.08 11.57 -15.82
CA GLY A 23 14.93 10.56 -15.18
C GLY A 23 14.66 10.41 -13.68
N ALA A 24 14.38 11.49 -12.96
CA ALA A 24 13.98 11.46 -11.56
C ALA A 24 12.59 10.80 -11.35
N GLN A 25 11.69 10.93 -12.32
CA GLN A 25 10.39 10.26 -12.28
C GLN A 25 10.48 8.77 -12.62
N LEU A 26 11.38 8.39 -13.54
CA LEU A 26 11.63 6.98 -13.90
C LEU A 26 12.49 6.26 -12.86
N ALA A 27 13.34 6.98 -12.11
CA ALA A 27 14.09 6.40 -11.00
C ALA A 27 13.22 6.03 -9.79
N GLY A 28 11.88 6.17 -9.92
CA GLY A 28 10.94 6.07 -8.82
C GLY A 28 11.51 6.87 -7.67
N ALA A 29 11.05 8.09 -7.42
CA ALA A 29 11.54 8.86 -6.29
C ALA A 29 11.58 7.91 -5.11
N ALA A 30 12.79 7.46 -4.75
CA ALA A 30 12.96 6.57 -3.62
C ALA A 30 12.40 7.36 -2.44
N LEU A 31 11.18 6.99 -2.03
CA LEU A 31 10.58 7.56 -0.83
C LEU A 31 11.66 7.50 0.25
N PRO A 32 11.93 8.60 0.95
CA PRO A 32 12.91 8.59 2.02
C PRO A 32 12.72 7.32 2.82
N LYS A 33 13.77 6.52 3.01
CA LYS A 33 13.68 5.18 3.64
C LYS A 33 12.81 5.17 4.90
N GLY A 34 12.72 6.32 5.59
CA GLY A 34 11.82 6.52 6.73
C GLY A 34 10.33 6.50 6.38
N ILE A 35 9.89 7.10 5.29
CA ILE A 35 8.46 7.20 4.95
C ILE A 35 7.91 5.85 4.48
N ALA A 36 8.63 5.11 3.64
CA ALA A 36 8.22 3.77 3.22
C ALA A 36 8.06 2.82 4.42
N ALA A 37 8.95 2.91 5.41
CA ALA A 37 8.84 2.14 6.64
C ALA A 37 7.63 2.53 7.49
N TYR A 38 7.17 3.78 7.43
CA TYR A 38 5.93 4.20 8.08
C TYR A 38 4.69 3.69 7.35
N PHE A 39 4.63 3.79 6.01
CA PHE A 39 3.45 3.40 5.22
C PHE A 39 3.19 1.89 5.24
N LEU A 40 4.23 1.06 5.25
CA LEU A 40 4.09 -0.40 5.20
C LEU A 40 4.64 -1.09 6.45
N GLY A 41 5.22 -0.32 7.37
CA GLY A 41 5.84 -0.83 8.58
C GLY A 41 4.85 -1.15 9.70
N PRO A 42 5.35 -1.71 10.81
CA PRO A 42 4.53 -2.12 11.96
C PRO A 42 3.89 -0.97 12.72
N LYS A 43 4.26 0.27 12.41
CA LYS A 43 3.68 1.49 13.03
C LYS A 43 2.45 2.01 12.30
N MET A 44 2.19 1.55 11.06
CA MET A 44 0.98 1.92 10.33
C MET A 44 -0.25 1.35 11.05
N VAL A 45 -1.26 2.18 11.22
CA VAL A 45 -2.57 1.80 11.76
C VAL A 45 -3.51 1.51 10.60
N ARG A 46 -3.71 2.50 9.76
CA ARG A 46 -4.51 2.41 8.54
C ARG A 46 -3.93 3.32 7.45
N ALA A 47 -4.24 3.03 6.20
CA ALA A 47 -3.85 3.85 5.06
C ALA A 47 -4.92 3.76 3.96
N GLU A 48 -4.99 4.81 3.17
CA GLU A 48 -5.77 4.86 1.94
C GLU A 48 -4.81 5.16 0.79
N VAL A 49 -4.87 4.36 -0.25
CA VAL A 49 -3.96 4.47 -1.40
C VAL A 49 -4.79 4.47 -2.68
N VAL A 50 -4.79 5.60 -3.36
CA VAL A 50 -5.47 5.73 -4.65
C VAL A 50 -4.46 5.50 -5.76
N VAL A 51 -4.72 4.53 -6.63
CA VAL A 51 -3.89 4.21 -7.79
C VAL A 51 -4.70 4.27 -9.06
N MET A 52 -4.03 4.58 -10.16
CA MET A 52 -4.61 4.46 -11.49
C MET A 52 -4.10 3.18 -12.14
N GLU A 53 -5.01 2.25 -12.42
CA GLU A 53 -4.71 0.99 -13.08
C GLU A 53 -5.72 0.73 -14.19
N GLY A 54 -5.25 0.35 -15.38
CA GLY A 54 -6.11 0.11 -16.52
C GLY A 54 -6.97 1.30 -16.96
N GLY A 55 -6.58 2.54 -16.61
CA GLY A 55 -7.33 3.77 -16.90
C GLY A 55 -8.45 4.08 -15.88
N ALA A 56 -8.61 3.30 -14.83
CA ALA A 56 -9.54 3.52 -13.73
C ALA A 56 -8.81 3.87 -12.43
N LEU A 57 -9.47 4.65 -11.57
CA LEU A 57 -8.98 4.92 -10.21
C LEU A 57 -9.45 3.81 -9.28
N HIS A 58 -8.52 3.26 -8.53
CA HIS A 58 -8.76 2.27 -7.49
C HIS A 58 -8.38 2.86 -6.13
N ASP A 59 -9.28 2.78 -5.17
CA ASP A 59 -9.11 3.24 -3.79
C ASP A 59 -8.90 2.03 -2.88
N TYR A 60 -7.65 1.74 -2.54
CA TYR A 60 -7.31 0.66 -1.63
C TYR A 60 -7.21 1.17 -0.20
N ARG A 61 -7.93 0.50 0.70
CA ARG A 61 -7.89 0.76 2.14
C ARG A 61 -7.18 -0.38 2.84
N LEU A 62 -6.23 0.00 3.68
CA LEU A 62 -5.36 -0.89 4.42
C LEU A 62 -5.61 -0.68 5.92
N ASP A 63 -6.07 -1.72 6.60
CA ASP A 63 -6.31 -1.72 8.04
C ASP A 63 -5.37 -2.73 8.71
N ARG A 64 -4.59 -2.29 9.70
CA ARG A 64 -3.65 -3.14 10.43
C ARG A 64 -4.08 -3.25 11.88
N GLY A 65 -4.19 -4.48 12.35
CA GLY A 65 -4.56 -4.70 13.74
C GLY A 65 -4.40 -6.14 14.19
N MET A 66 -4.73 -6.37 15.44
CA MET A 66 -4.78 -7.70 16.02
C MET A 66 -6.20 -8.24 15.95
N ILE A 67 -6.37 -9.46 15.47
CA ILE A 67 -7.67 -10.13 15.45
C ILE A 67 -8.21 -10.29 16.86
N ARG A 68 -9.36 -9.67 17.14
CA ARG A 68 -10.08 -9.78 18.42
C ARG A 68 -11.23 -10.76 18.35
N ALA A 69 -11.90 -10.83 17.22
CA ALA A 69 -12.98 -11.75 16.96
C ALA A 69 -12.99 -12.16 15.49
N LYS A 70 -13.53 -13.32 15.22
CA LYS A 70 -13.75 -13.88 13.90
C LYS A 70 -15.17 -14.41 13.83
N ALA A 71 -15.89 -14.02 12.79
CA ALA A 71 -17.18 -14.57 12.44
C ALA A 71 -17.15 -15.05 10.99
N PRO A 72 -18.10 -15.86 10.52
CA PRO A 72 -18.16 -16.25 9.12
C PRO A 72 -18.09 -15.02 8.19
N GLY A 73 -17.05 -14.96 7.34
CA GLY A 73 -16.86 -13.88 6.37
C GLY A 73 -16.50 -12.51 6.97
N SER A 74 -16.07 -12.42 8.23
CA SER A 74 -15.62 -11.15 8.81
C SER A 74 -14.55 -11.30 9.88
N LEU A 75 -13.75 -10.25 10.04
CA LEU A 75 -12.76 -10.10 11.10
C LEU A 75 -13.01 -8.82 11.88
N THR A 76 -12.97 -8.89 13.21
CA THR A 76 -12.89 -7.71 14.06
C THR A 76 -11.46 -7.51 14.51
N LEU A 77 -10.88 -6.39 14.12
CA LEU A 77 -9.51 -6.01 14.46
C LEU A 77 -9.52 -4.98 15.59
N ARG A 78 -8.54 -5.09 16.46
CA ARG A 78 -8.13 -3.98 17.33
C ARG A 78 -6.89 -3.36 16.73
N GLU A 79 -7.04 -2.15 16.27
CA GLU A 79 -5.96 -1.34 15.73
C GLU A 79 -5.03 -0.82 16.84
N LYS A 80 -3.87 -0.30 16.47
CA LYS A 80 -2.86 0.13 17.43
C LYS A 80 -3.27 1.38 18.22
N ASP A 81 -4.16 2.20 17.68
CA ASP A 81 -4.78 3.35 18.33
C ASP A 81 -5.92 2.96 19.31
N GLY A 82 -6.21 1.66 19.43
CA GLY A 82 -7.27 1.11 20.27
C GLY A 82 -8.62 0.96 19.57
N THR A 83 -8.79 1.48 18.36
CA THR A 83 -10.04 1.39 17.60
C THR A 83 -10.37 -0.08 17.30
N LEU A 84 -11.65 -0.43 17.41
CA LEU A 84 -12.18 -1.71 16.95
C LEU A 84 -12.88 -1.50 15.61
N VAL A 85 -12.47 -2.26 14.60
CA VAL A 85 -13.07 -2.24 13.26
C VAL A 85 -13.45 -3.65 12.86
N THR A 86 -14.68 -3.81 12.34
CA THR A 86 -15.14 -5.08 11.79
C THR A 86 -15.17 -4.98 10.28
N LEU A 87 -14.41 -5.83 9.62
CA LEU A 87 -14.18 -5.82 8.19
C LEU A 87 -14.76 -7.09 7.57
N PRO A 88 -15.63 -6.97 6.55
CA PRO A 88 -16.06 -8.11 5.76
C PRO A 88 -14.88 -8.62 4.94
N ILE A 89 -14.76 -9.94 4.80
CA ILE A 89 -13.72 -10.64 4.04
C ILE A 89 -14.40 -11.36 2.89
N ALA A 90 -13.93 -11.13 1.67
CA ALA A 90 -14.46 -11.82 0.50
C ALA A 90 -14.21 -13.34 0.60
N PRO A 91 -15.11 -14.18 0.11
CA PRO A 91 -14.95 -15.64 0.15
C PRO A 91 -13.70 -16.13 -0.59
N ASP A 92 -13.29 -15.41 -1.62
CA ASP A 92 -12.13 -15.65 -2.49
C ASP A 92 -10.91 -14.79 -2.11
N ALA A 93 -10.95 -14.13 -0.96
CA ALA A 93 -9.82 -13.30 -0.50
C ALA A 93 -8.53 -14.11 -0.42
N THR A 94 -7.45 -13.53 -0.92
CA THR A 94 -6.11 -14.10 -0.80
C THR A 94 -5.62 -13.95 0.63
N ILE A 95 -5.26 -15.05 1.26
CA ILE A 95 -4.70 -15.05 2.62
C ILE A 95 -3.27 -15.57 2.56
N THR A 96 -2.34 -14.76 3.05
CA THR A 96 -0.91 -15.09 3.08
C THR A 96 -0.34 -14.93 4.48
N PHE A 97 0.61 -15.77 4.83
CA PHE A 97 1.39 -15.70 6.06
C PHE A 97 2.79 -15.14 5.80
N ASN A 98 3.53 -14.79 6.84
CA ASN A 98 4.84 -14.12 6.80
C ASN A 98 5.88 -14.74 5.86
N ASP A 99 5.79 -16.03 5.63
CA ASP A 99 6.68 -16.81 4.76
C ASP A 99 6.17 -16.87 3.29
N ASN A 100 5.28 -15.97 2.93
CA ASN A 100 4.54 -15.97 1.66
C ASN A 100 3.73 -17.25 1.40
N ARG A 101 3.49 -18.03 2.44
CA ARG A 101 2.68 -19.24 2.36
C ARG A 101 1.21 -18.87 2.23
N SER A 102 0.56 -19.43 1.23
CA SER A 102 -0.89 -19.32 1.07
C SER A 102 -1.62 -19.98 2.22
N GLY A 103 -2.68 -19.36 2.68
CA GLY A 103 -3.53 -19.85 3.75
C GLY A 103 -5.01 -19.76 3.44
N SER A 104 -5.80 -20.08 4.43
CA SER A 104 -7.25 -20.00 4.38
C SER A 104 -7.79 -19.17 5.56
N PHE A 105 -9.02 -18.67 5.39
CA PHE A 105 -9.71 -17.93 6.45
C PHE A 105 -9.83 -18.74 7.75
N ALA A 106 -9.95 -20.08 7.65
CA ALA A 106 -10.04 -20.97 8.81
C ALA A 106 -8.80 -20.89 9.70
N GLN A 107 -7.62 -20.68 9.12
CA GLN A 107 -6.34 -20.61 9.84
C GLN A 107 -6.11 -19.29 10.58
N LEU A 108 -6.90 -18.26 10.26
CA LEU A 108 -6.85 -17.00 11.01
C LEU A 108 -7.47 -17.20 12.39
N HIS A 109 -6.82 -16.72 13.44
CA HIS A 109 -7.32 -16.83 14.79
C HIS A 109 -7.06 -15.57 15.63
N ARG A 110 -7.78 -15.43 16.71
CA ARG A 110 -7.63 -14.35 17.69
C ARG A 110 -6.17 -14.23 18.15
N GLY A 111 -5.68 -13.02 18.24
CA GLY A 111 -4.31 -12.69 18.66
C GLY A 111 -3.33 -12.53 17.49
N MET A 112 -3.65 -13.01 16.29
CA MET A 112 -2.81 -12.75 15.12
C MET A 112 -2.82 -11.28 14.75
N GLN A 113 -1.65 -10.77 14.37
CA GLN A 113 -1.51 -9.47 13.71
C GLN A 113 -1.78 -9.64 12.22
N VAL A 114 -2.64 -8.80 11.67
CA VAL A 114 -2.98 -8.85 10.25
C VAL A 114 -2.93 -7.48 9.61
N LEU A 115 -2.70 -7.46 8.31
CA LEU A 115 -2.96 -6.36 7.40
C LEU A 115 -4.09 -6.79 6.48
N VAL A 116 -5.19 -6.08 6.51
CA VAL A 116 -6.36 -6.33 5.66
C VAL A 116 -6.42 -5.27 4.57
N ILE A 117 -6.57 -5.70 3.33
CA ILE A 117 -6.62 -4.84 2.15
C ILE A 117 -7.99 -5.02 1.49
N ARG A 118 -8.68 -3.89 1.29
CA ARG A 118 -9.98 -3.82 0.61
C ARG A 118 -9.99 -2.69 -0.41
N GLU A 119 -10.86 -2.77 -1.39
CA GLU A 119 -11.09 -1.70 -2.36
C GLU A 119 -12.36 -0.94 -1.94
N GLY A 120 -12.21 0.33 -1.58
CA GLY A 120 -13.29 1.16 -1.06
C GLY A 120 -13.97 0.53 0.15
N GLU A 121 -15.30 0.41 0.09
CA GLU A 121 -16.13 -0.23 1.13
C GLU A 121 -16.43 -1.72 0.84
N ASN A 122 -15.86 -2.28 -0.22
CA ASN A 122 -16.07 -3.69 -0.59
C ASN A 122 -15.44 -4.63 0.45
N PRO A 123 -15.88 -5.91 0.50
CA PRO A 123 -15.21 -6.93 1.28
C PRO A 123 -13.72 -7.04 0.95
N ALA A 124 -12.90 -7.31 1.95
CA ALA A 124 -11.46 -7.40 1.80
C ALA A 124 -11.06 -8.50 0.81
N ILE A 125 -10.14 -8.15 -0.07
CA ILE A 125 -9.61 -9.02 -1.14
C ILE A 125 -8.32 -9.71 -0.75
N GLU A 126 -7.62 -9.19 0.27
CA GLU A 126 -6.35 -9.75 0.74
C GLU A 126 -6.21 -9.60 2.24
N VAL A 127 -5.69 -10.62 2.89
CA VAL A 127 -5.29 -10.62 4.31
C VAL A 127 -3.88 -11.16 4.43
N ARG A 128 -2.97 -10.36 4.97
CA ARG A 128 -1.61 -10.78 5.31
C ARG A 128 -1.50 -10.97 6.80
N ALA A 129 -1.25 -12.18 7.24
CA ALA A 129 -1.17 -12.53 8.65
C ALA A 129 0.27 -12.78 9.09
N ASN A 130 0.64 -12.21 10.22
CA ASN A 130 1.85 -12.57 10.92
C ASN A 130 1.54 -13.81 11.78
N GLY A 131 1.88 -14.99 11.28
CA GLY A 131 1.87 -16.20 12.09
C GLY A 131 2.99 -16.14 13.13
N ARG A 132 2.67 -16.24 14.39
CA ARG A 132 3.53 -16.79 15.43
C ARG A 132 3.06 -18.18 15.78
#